data_ab11975c99e522dfffdf18a0a79ed717
#
_entry.id   ab11975c99e522dfffdf18a0a79ed717
#
_cell.length_a   1.000
_cell.length_b   1.000
_cell.length_c   1.000
_cell.angle_alpha   90.00
_cell.angle_beta   90.00
_cell.angle_gamma   90.00
#
_symmetry.space_group_name_H-M   'P 1'
#
loop_
_entity.id
_entity.type
_entity.pdbx_description
1 polymer ?
#
loop_
_entity_poly.entity_id
_entity_poly.type
_entity_poly.pdbx_seq_one_letter_code
_entity_poly.pdbx_strand_id
1 'polypeptide(L)'
;KDAQDVFAIFSDEQTTLDCGGYHAFDAMDEEYDRLMQKFAGQTRYSVVRKADGRVIGVISLMDAERAVPGWELGIEMAPDVRRQGYAREALAAVIQAFFEKTDTVLFTGGHYAYNTISGELLKKLGFAYEGIEHKAMRHAERGPTDLVRYSLEK
;
A
#
# COMPACT_ATOMS: atom_id res chain seq x y z
N LYS A 1 0.16 21.61 -3.88
CA LYS A 1 1.38 21.02 -3.30
C LYS A 1 1.20 19.50 -3.13
N ASP A 2 0.18 19.07 -2.44
CA ASP A 2 -0.03 17.65 -2.12
C ASP A 2 -0.26 16.79 -3.38
N ALA A 3 -0.97 17.29 -4.38
CA ALA A 3 -1.17 16.59 -5.66
C ALA A 3 0.16 16.31 -6.40
N GLN A 4 1.09 17.26 -6.37
CA GLN A 4 2.42 17.08 -6.98
C GLN A 4 3.28 16.07 -6.20
N ASP A 5 3.24 16.11 -4.86
CA ASP A 5 3.92 15.13 -4.01
C ASP A 5 3.37 13.71 -4.26
N VAL A 6 2.05 13.57 -4.37
CA VAL A 6 1.40 12.29 -4.69
C VAL A 6 1.77 11.83 -6.11
N PHE A 7 1.72 12.72 -7.10
CA PHE A 7 2.13 12.39 -8.46
C PHE A 7 3.57 11.88 -8.51
N ALA A 8 4.50 12.50 -7.78
CA ALA A 8 5.89 12.07 -7.73
C ALA A 8 6.07 10.63 -7.20
N ILE A 9 5.16 10.16 -6.32
CA ILE A 9 5.14 8.76 -5.86
C ILE A 9 4.76 7.82 -7.00
N PHE A 10 3.72 8.17 -7.77
CA PHE A 10 3.20 7.36 -8.87
C PHE A 10 3.97 7.52 -10.19
N SER A 11 4.93 8.45 -10.24
CA SER A 11 5.90 8.61 -11.35
C SER A 11 7.18 7.79 -11.14
N ASP A 12 7.31 7.08 -10.02
CA ASP A 12 8.44 6.18 -9.77
C ASP A 12 8.10 4.75 -10.21
N GLU A 13 8.76 4.29 -11.26
CA GLU A 13 8.53 2.97 -11.87
C GLU A 13 8.67 1.82 -10.86
N GLN A 14 9.66 1.88 -9.99
CA GLN A 14 9.84 0.85 -8.97
C GLN A 14 8.68 0.80 -7.98
N THR A 15 8.14 1.97 -7.57
CA THR A 15 6.99 2.04 -6.67
C THR A 15 5.75 1.42 -7.32
N THR A 16 5.42 1.81 -8.54
CA THR A 16 4.20 1.37 -9.22
C THR A 16 4.25 -0.11 -9.59
N LEU A 17 5.39 -0.61 -10.05
CA LEU A 17 5.57 -2.03 -10.33
C LEU A 17 5.50 -2.88 -9.04
N ASP A 18 6.17 -2.47 -7.98
CA ASP A 18 6.24 -3.23 -6.73
C ASP A 18 4.92 -3.23 -5.93
N CYS A 19 4.12 -2.17 -6.04
CA CYS A 19 2.88 -2.02 -5.29
C CYS A 19 1.64 -2.41 -6.10
N GLY A 20 1.52 -1.91 -7.33
CA GLY A 20 0.33 -2.10 -8.17
C GLY A 20 0.53 -2.98 -9.39
N GLY A 21 1.79 -3.24 -9.78
CA GLY A 21 2.13 -4.01 -10.97
C GLY A 21 1.87 -3.29 -12.29
N TYR A 22 1.76 -1.97 -12.29
CA TYR A 22 1.58 -1.13 -13.48
C TYR A 22 2.76 -0.17 -13.68
N HIS A 23 2.93 0.32 -14.90
CA HIS A 23 3.99 1.29 -15.22
C HIS A 23 3.72 2.66 -14.59
N ALA A 24 4.78 3.40 -14.33
CA ALA A 24 4.70 4.76 -13.79
C ALA A 24 3.99 5.72 -14.76
N PHE A 25 3.48 6.81 -14.20
CA PHE A 25 2.84 7.88 -14.98
C PHE A 25 3.85 8.97 -15.29
N ASP A 26 3.96 9.33 -16.57
CA ASP A 26 4.84 10.40 -17.03
C ASP A 26 4.20 11.79 -16.88
N ALA A 27 2.87 11.86 -16.81
CA ALA A 27 2.12 13.10 -16.71
C ALA A 27 0.83 12.93 -15.88
N MET A 28 0.30 14.03 -15.36
CA MET A 28 -1.05 14.10 -14.78
C MET A 28 -2.07 14.23 -15.92
N ASP A 29 -2.25 13.15 -16.68
CA ASP A 29 -3.15 13.05 -17.82
C ASP A 29 -4.43 12.27 -17.48
N GLU A 30 -5.24 11.96 -18.52
CA GLU A 30 -6.48 11.21 -18.34
C GLU A 30 -6.28 9.79 -17.73
N GLU A 31 -5.14 9.17 -17.94
CA GLU A 31 -4.86 7.84 -17.39
C GLU A 31 -4.56 7.94 -15.91
N TYR A 32 -3.75 8.91 -15.50
CA TYR A 32 -3.50 9.23 -14.10
C TYR A 32 -4.80 9.63 -13.40
N ASP A 33 -5.62 10.48 -14.02
CA ASP A 33 -6.89 10.93 -13.46
C ASP A 33 -7.87 9.75 -13.27
N ARG A 34 -7.93 8.79 -14.19
CA ARG A 34 -8.73 7.56 -14.03
C ARG A 34 -8.27 6.75 -12.83
N LEU A 35 -6.96 6.62 -12.61
CA LEU A 35 -6.45 5.95 -11.40
C LEU A 35 -6.85 6.71 -10.14
N MET A 36 -6.69 8.03 -10.11
CA MET A 36 -7.07 8.85 -8.95
C MET A 36 -8.58 8.78 -8.66
N GLN A 37 -9.43 8.74 -9.69
CA GLN A 37 -10.87 8.55 -9.53
C GLN A 37 -11.21 7.17 -8.96
N LYS A 38 -10.55 6.10 -9.42
CA LYS A 38 -10.69 4.77 -8.83
C LYS A 38 -10.31 4.78 -7.35
N PHE A 39 -9.29 5.53 -7.00
CA PHE A 39 -8.84 5.68 -5.63
C PHE A 39 -9.75 6.55 -4.76
N ALA A 40 -10.49 7.49 -5.34
CA ALA A 40 -11.42 8.34 -4.58
C ALA A 40 -12.57 7.55 -3.92
N GLY A 41 -12.90 6.35 -4.42
CA GLY A 41 -13.85 5.43 -3.79
C GLY A 41 -13.28 4.58 -2.65
N GLN A 42 -11.99 4.71 -2.34
CA GLN A 42 -11.30 3.93 -1.30
C GLN A 42 -10.95 4.83 -0.10
N THR A 43 -10.83 4.22 1.07
CA THR A 43 -10.27 4.91 2.24
C THR A 43 -8.77 5.04 2.08
N ARG A 44 -8.28 6.28 2.02
CA ARG A 44 -6.86 6.58 1.81
C ARG A 44 -6.35 7.63 2.79
N TYR A 45 -5.09 7.49 3.17
CA TYR A 45 -4.38 8.43 4.05
C TYR A 45 -3.06 8.84 3.42
N SER A 46 -2.79 10.16 3.40
CA SER A 46 -1.47 10.67 3.06
C SER A 46 -0.53 10.53 4.26
N VAL A 47 0.65 10.01 4.02
CA VAL A 47 1.75 10.02 4.98
C VAL A 47 2.51 11.33 4.82
N VAL A 48 2.39 12.22 5.80
CA VAL A 48 2.98 13.56 5.77
C VAL A 48 4.21 13.60 6.67
N ARG A 49 5.36 13.98 6.11
CA ARG A 49 6.58 14.19 6.90
C ARG A 49 6.47 15.49 7.70
N LYS A 50 6.56 15.39 9.04
CA LYS A 50 6.36 16.56 9.92
C LYS A 50 7.40 17.67 9.73
N ALA A 51 8.61 17.32 9.31
CA ALA A 51 9.72 18.26 9.19
C ALA A 51 9.48 19.37 8.15
N ASP A 52 8.73 19.06 7.06
CA ASP A 52 8.56 19.98 5.93
C ASP A 52 7.13 19.97 5.35
N GLY A 53 6.23 19.16 5.89
CA GLY A 53 4.86 19.04 5.42
C GLY A 53 4.71 18.39 4.03
N ARG A 54 5.74 17.68 3.55
CA ARG A 54 5.70 16.95 2.27
C ARG A 54 4.91 15.65 2.43
N VAL A 55 4.07 15.33 1.44
CA VAL A 55 3.47 13.99 1.33
C VAL A 55 4.55 13.03 0.80
N ILE A 56 4.89 12.04 1.61
CA ILE A 56 5.94 11.06 1.34
C ILE A 56 5.43 9.64 1.11
N GLY A 57 4.14 9.43 1.22
CA GLY A 57 3.51 8.15 0.98
C GLY A 57 1.99 8.22 0.99
N VAL A 58 1.36 7.16 0.51
CA VAL A 58 -0.09 6.97 0.52
C VAL A 58 -0.39 5.60 1.09
N ILE A 59 -1.28 5.53 2.08
CA ILE A 59 -1.83 4.28 2.62
C ILE A 59 -3.23 4.09 2.04
N SER A 60 -3.50 2.91 1.54
CA SER A 60 -4.82 2.50 1.03
C SER A 60 -5.41 1.44 1.95
N LEU A 61 -6.70 1.59 2.26
CA LEU A 61 -7.49 0.60 2.95
C LEU A 61 -8.61 0.13 2.03
N MET A 62 -8.61 -1.15 1.72
CA MET A 62 -9.63 -1.83 0.92
C MET A 62 -10.35 -2.83 1.81
N ASP A 63 -11.57 -3.21 1.48
CA ASP A 63 -12.25 -4.30 2.19
C ASP A 63 -11.40 -5.58 2.10
N ALA A 64 -11.20 -6.25 3.22
CA ALA A 64 -10.42 -7.49 3.27
C ALA A 64 -11.14 -8.70 2.64
N GLU A 65 -12.42 -8.51 2.26
CA GLU A 65 -13.29 -9.57 1.70
C GLU A 65 -13.30 -10.84 2.59
N ARG A 66 -13.40 -10.63 3.90
CA ARG A 66 -13.46 -11.69 4.90
C ARG A 66 -14.81 -11.70 5.62
N ALA A 67 -15.09 -12.78 6.35
CA ALA A 67 -16.34 -12.93 7.13
C ALA A 67 -16.43 -12.00 8.36
N VAL A 68 -15.39 -11.26 8.66
CA VAL A 68 -15.27 -10.35 9.81
C VAL A 68 -14.89 -8.95 9.34
N PRO A 69 -15.18 -7.90 10.12
CA PRO A 69 -14.73 -6.54 9.80
C PRO A 69 -13.21 -6.46 9.69
N GLY A 70 -12.70 -6.13 8.50
CA GLY A 70 -11.27 -6.09 8.26
C GLY A 70 -10.89 -5.27 7.04
N TRP A 71 -9.60 -4.95 6.95
CA TRP A 71 -9.05 -4.13 5.89
C TRP A 71 -7.82 -4.79 5.25
N GLU A 72 -7.74 -4.73 3.94
CA GLU A 72 -6.50 -4.99 3.23
C GLU A 72 -5.68 -3.71 3.13
N LEU A 73 -4.42 -3.77 3.58
CA LEU A 73 -3.48 -2.66 3.59
C LEU A 73 -2.65 -2.60 2.30
N GLY A 74 -2.59 -1.40 1.70
CA GLY A 74 -1.59 -1.04 0.71
C GLY A 74 -0.80 0.18 1.17
N ILE A 75 0.44 0.30 0.73
CA ILE A 75 1.27 1.49 0.96
C ILE A 75 2.22 1.72 -0.20
N GLU A 76 2.21 2.93 -0.72
CA GLU A 76 3.17 3.45 -1.68
C GLU A 76 4.01 4.53 -1.02
N MET A 77 5.34 4.47 -1.15
CA MET A 77 6.26 5.45 -0.57
C MET A 77 7.12 6.12 -1.63
N ALA A 78 7.35 7.41 -1.48
CA ALA A 78 8.30 8.15 -2.33
C ALA A 78 9.69 7.49 -2.27
N PRO A 79 10.40 7.41 -3.42
CA PRO A 79 11.66 6.65 -3.51
C PRO A 79 12.76 7.16 -2.56
N ASP A 80 12.84 8.48 -2.36
CA ASP A 80 13.86 9.13 -1.57
C ASP A 80 13.71 8.95 -0.04
N VAL A 81 12.57 8.42 0.42
CA VAL A 81 12.31 8.19 1.86
C VAL A 81 12.20 6.72 2.24
N ARG A 82 12.45 5.82 1.31
CA ARG A 82 12.42 4.38 1.58
C ARG A 82 13.50 3.99 2.58
N ARG A 83 13.26 2.88 3.32
CA ARG A 83 14.19 2.28 4.28
C ARG A 83 14.55 3.18 5.49
N GLN A 84 13.79 4.26 5.72
CA GLN A 84 13.97 5.19 6.85
C GLN A 84 12.96 4.97 7.99
N GLY A 85 12.11 3.92 7.88
CA GLY A 85 11.15 3.56 8.92
C GLY A 85 9.76 4.21 8.78
N TYR A 86 9.58 5.18 7.91
CA TYR A 86 8.31 5.92 7.76
C TYR A 86 7.11 5.02 7.46
N ALA A 87 7.26 4.04 6.56
CA ALA A 87 6.17 3.11 6.23
C ALA A 87 5.73 2.31 7.44
N ARG A 88 6.68 1.80 8.25
CA ARG A 88 6.37 1.05 9.47
C ARG A 88 5.66 1.91 10.51
N GLU A 89 6.15 3.14 10.74
CA GLU A 89 5.55 4.08 11.69
C GLU A 89 4.12 4.43 11.28
N ALA A 90 3.90 4.77 10.02
CA ALA A 90 2.60 5.17 9.50
C ALA A 90 1.58 4.02 9.54
N LEU A 91 1.96 2.82 9.08
CA LEU A 91 1.08 1.64 9.12
C LEU A 91 0.76 1.22 10.55
N ALA A 92 1.74 1.21 11.46
CA ALA A 92 1.50 0.90 12.87
C ALA A 92 0.48 1.86 13.50
N ALA A 93 0.57 3.15 13.21
CA ALA A 93 -0.37 4.15 13.72
C ALA A 93 -1.80 3.93 13.17
N VAL A 94 -1.94 3.62 11.87
CA VAL A 94 -3.24 3.33 11.26
C VAL A 94 -3.83 2.05 11.85
N ILE A 95 -3.07 0.96 11.92
CA ILE A 95 -3.51 -0.32 12.49
C ILE A 95 -4.00 -0.13 13.93
N GLN A 96 -3.20 0.51 14.76
CA GLN A 96 -3.56 0.79 16.15
C GLN A 96 -4.86 1.61 16.24
N ALA A 97 -4.97 2.69 15.46
CA ALA A 97 -6.14 3.56 15.49
C ALA A 97 -7.42 2.82 15.08
N PHE A 98 -7.36 1.94 14.09
CA PHE A 98 -8.50 1.15 13.65
C PHE A 98 -8.90 0.09 14.67
N PHE A 99 -7.94 -0.63 15.23
CA PHE A 99 -8.23 -1.60 16.28
C PHE A 99 -8.81 -0.98 17.55
N GLU A 100 -8.40 0.24 17.89
CA GLU A 100 -8.89 0.91 19.10
C GLU A 100 -10.23 1.63 18.92
N LYS A 101 -10.49 2.20 17.71
CA LYS A 101 -11.56 3.17 17.51
C LYS A 101 -12.70 2.67 16.61
N THR A 102 -12.56 1.50 16.01
CA THR A 102 -13.55 0.91 15.13
C THR A 102 -13.82 -0.55 15.53
N ASP A 103 -14.74 -1.18 14.82
CA ASP A 103 -15.04 -2.63 14.95
C ASP A 103 -14.07 -3.54 14.18
N THR A 104 -13.02 -2.98 13.60
CA THR A 104 -11.98 -3.74 12.88
C THR A 104 -11.32 -4.77 13.79
N VAL A 105 -11.29 -6.01 13.34
CA VAL A 105 -10.63 -7.13 14.05
C VAL A 105 -9.53 -7.79 13.25
N LEU A 106 -9.39 -7.45 11.95
CA LEU A 106 -8.45 -8.07 11.04
C LEU A 106 -7.84 -7.05 10.08
N PHE A 107 -6.53 -7.15 9.89
CA PHE A 107 -5.85 -6.58 8.73
C PHE A 107 -5.25 -7.70 7.88
N THR A 108 -5.34 -7.56 6.55
CA THR A 108 -4.62 -8.39 5.59
C THR A 108 -3.64 -7.54 4.81
N GLY A 109 -2.67 -8.17 4.21
CA GLY A 109 -1.72 -7.54 3.30
C GLY A 109 -1.05 -8.58 2.42
N GLY A 110 -0.54 -8.15 1.29
CA GLY A 110 0.15 -9.01 0.36
C GLY A 110 1.29 -8.30 -0.36
N HIS A 111 2.15 -9.09 -0.96
CA HIS A 111 3.21 -8.57 -1.82
C HIS A 111 3.55 -9.56 -2.92
N TYR A 112 4.08 -9.09 -4.03
CA TYR A 112 4.69 -9.94 -5.04
C TYR A 112 5.86 -10.71 -4.43
N ALA A 113 6.03 -11.99 -4.79
CA ALA A 113 7.06 -12.85 -4.18
C ALA A 113 8.48 -12.28 -4.29
N TYR A 114 8.76 -11.48 -5.32
CA TYR A 114 10.06 -10.82 -5.49
C TYR A 114 10.23 -9.56 -4.61
N ASN A 115 9.13 -8.94 -4.15
CA ASN A 115 9.16 -7.74 -3.31
C ASN A 115 9.35 -8.12 -1.83
N THR A 116 10.54 -8.60 -1.50
CA THR A 116 10.89 -9.05 -0.15
C THR A 116 10.85 -7.92 0.90
N ILE A 117 11.03 -6.66 0.47
CA ILE A 117 10.99 -5.48 1.36
C ILE A 117 9.59 -5.32 1.97
N SER A 118 8.53 -5.47 1.16
CA SER A 118 7.15 -5.44 1.66
C SER A 118 6.86 -6.61 2.59
N GLY A 119 7.36 -7.80 2.30
CA GLY A 119 7.25 -8.96 3.18
C GLY A 119 7.90 -8.74 4.55
N GLU A 120 9.11 -8.19 4.57
CA GLU A 120 9.80 -7.84 5.82
C GLU A 120 9.07 -6.74 6.62
N LEU A 121 8.45 -5.78 5.93
CA LEU A 121 7.63 -4.75 6.56
C LEU A 121 6.42 -5.36 7.28
N LEU A 122 5.67 -6.24 6.60
CA LEU A 122 4.51 -6.94 7.18
C LEU A 122 4.92 -7.77 8.40
N LYS A 123 6.00 -8.54 8.30
CA LYS A 123 6.53 -9.32 9.45
C LYS A 123 6.90 -8.43 10.63
N LYS A 124 7.56 -7.29 10.40
CA LYS A 124 7.93 -6.32 11.45
C LYS A 124 6.72 -5.63 12.10
N LEU A 125 5.58 -5.60 11.42
CA LEU A 125 4.31 -5.13 11.95
C LEU A 125 3.54 -6.24 12.70
N GLY A 126 4.05 -7.47 12.73
CA GLY A 126 3.45 -8.60 13.44
C GLY A 126 2.49 -9.44 12.61
N PHE A 127 2.42 -9.22 11.30
CA PHE A 127 1.58 -10.04 10.43
C PHE A 127 2.09 -11.47 10.33
N ALA A 128 1.19 -12.43 10.43
CA ALA A 128 1.43 -13.85 10.23
C ALA A 128 1.25 -14.23 8.75
N TYR A 129 2.11 -15.12 8.27
CA TYR A 129 2.01 -15.68 6.93
C TYR A 129 0.78 -16.57 6.77
N GLU A 130 -0.02 -16.36 5.72
CA GLU A 130 -1.20 -17.20 5.40
C GLU A 130 -0.97 -18.16 4.23
N GLY A 131 -0.16 -17.79 3.25
CA GLY A 131 0.06 -18.62 2.08
C GLY A 131 0.37 -17.83 0.81
N ILE A 132 0.25 -18.53 -0.33
CA ILE A 132 0.44 -17.96 -1.66
C ILE A 132 -0.89 -18.03 -2.41
N GLU A 133 -1.33 -16.89 -2.92
CA GLU A 133 -2.47 -16.78 -3.81
C GLU A 133 -1.95 -16.78 -5.26
N HIS A 134 -2.22 -17.88 -5.98
CA HIS A 134 -1.68 -18.08 -7.31
C HIS A 134 -2.37 -17.20 -8.36
N LYS A 135 -1.56 -16.53 -9.20
CA LYS A 135 -2.02 -15.66 -10.30
C LYS A 135 -3.02 -14.59 -9.85
N ALA A 136 -2.87 -14.11 -8.63
CA ALA A 136 -3.79 -13.19 -7.98
C ALA A 136 -3.81 -11.80 -8.61
N MET A 137 -2.67 -11.37 -9.19
CA MET A 137 -2.52 -10.04 -9.77
C MET A 137 -1.91 -10.09 -11.16
N ARG A 138 -2.28 -9.11 -11.99
CA ARG A 138 -1.63 -8.88 -13.27
C ARG A 138 -0.52 -7.86 -13.12
N HIS A 139 0.70 -8.26 -13.44
CA HIS A 139 1.87 -7.39 -13.42
C HIS A 139 2.25 -6.99 -14.85
N ALA A 140 2.53 -5.72 -15.10
CA ALA A 140 2.79 -5.19 -16.44
C ALA A 140 3.94 -5.91 -17.16
N GLU A 141 5.02 -6.21 -16.45
CA GLU A 141 6.20 -6.88 -17.02
C GLU A 141 6.18 -8.42 -16.89
N ARG A 142 5.48 -8.95 -15.87
CA ARG A 142 5.54 -10.40 -15.49
C ARG A 142 4.29 -11.18 -15.84
N GLY A 143 3.21 -10.48 -16.27
CA GLY A 143 1.91 -11.11 -16.51
C GLY A 143 1.23 -11.56 -15.22
N PRO A 144 0.43 -12.64 -15.25
CA PRO A 144 -0.23 -13.16 -14.05
C PRO A 144 0.80 -13.60 -13.00
N THR A 145 0.76 -12.99 -11.83
CA THR A 145 1.76 -13.11 -10.77
C THR A 145 1.12 -13.50 -9.45
N ASP A 146 1.82 -14.32 -8.68
CA ASP A 146 1.39 -14.78 -7.36
C ASP A 146 1.60 -13.69 -6.32
N LEU A 147 0.73 -13.67 -5.31
CA LEU A 147 0.88 -12.86 -4.11
C LEU A 147 1.17 -13.72 -2.89
N VAL A 148 2.08 -13.27 -2.06
CA VAL A 148 2.32 -13.81 -0.72
C VAL A 148 1.41 -13.07 0.24
N ARG A 149 0.55 -13.78 0.97
CA ARG A 149 -0.51 -13.22 1.81
C ARG A 149 -0.17 -13.32 3.29
N TYR A 150 -0.57 -12.30 4.02
CA TYR A 150 -0.39 -12.18 5.47
C TYR A 150 -1.65 -11.63 6.11
N SER A 151 -1.82 -11.91 7.43
CA SER A 151 -2.87 -11.32 8.26
C SER A 151 -2.37 -10.90 9.61
N LEU A 152 -3.07 -9.95 10.23
CA LEU A 152 -2.86 -9.47 11.59
C LEU A 152 -4.22 -9.37 12.28
N GLU A 153 -4.43 -10.16 13.31
CA GLU A 153 -5.62 -10.12 14.15
C GLU A 153 -5.44 -9.17 15.33
N LYS A 154 -6.57 -8.60 15.80
CA LYS A 154 -6.63 -7.73 16.98
C LYS A 154 -6.27 -8.47 18.26
#